data_b6b2875f6e315a4b0a8ee8b57f9ae725
#
_entry.id   b6b2875f6e315a4b0a8ee8b57f9ae725
#
_cell.length_a   1.000
_cell.length_b   1.000
_cell.length_c   1.000
_cell.angle_alpha   90.00
_cell.angle_beta   90.00
_cell.angle_gamma   90.00
#
_symmetry.space_group_name_H-M   'P 1'
#
loop_
_entity.id
_entity.type
_entity.pdbx_description
1 polymer ?
#
loop_
_entity_poly.entity_id
_entity_poly.type
_entity_poly.pdbx_seq_one_letter_code
_entity_poly.pdbx_strand_id
1 'polypeptide(L)'
;MKKIISTLLSLLFVSSIAIAAQTGNSSSTKNSSSTAKTAKKRGPIFRANKDQVKQAQKILSDHGFYVGEQTGKLDPDTRGGLKKYQTAESLKATGTLNKITLEKMGITLTDKQKVM
;
A
#
# COMPACT_ATOMS: atom_id res chain seq x y z
N MET A 1 13.44 38.49 11.29
CA MET A 1 14.48 37.66 10.64
C MET A 1 14.89 36.57 11.60
N LYS A 2 14.38 35.34 11.40
CA LYS A 2 14.78 34.22 12.24
C LYS A 2 15.59 33.25 11.39
N LYS A 3 16.86 33.16 11.68
CA LYS A 3 17.80 32.25 11.03
C LYS A 3 17.58 30.86 11.63
N ILE A 4 17.15 29.91 10.79
CA ILE A 4 17.05 28.51 11.18
C ILE A 4 18.40 27.87 10.85
N ILE A 5 19.13 27.53 11.89
CA ILE A 5 20.39 26.82 11.80
C ILE A 5 20.06 25.34 11.64
N SER A 6 20.32 24.83 10.45
CA SER A 6 20.27 23.42 10.13
C SER A 6 21.52 22.74 10.68
N THR A 7 21.39 21.97 11.72
CA THR A 7 22.48 21.11 12.19
C THR A 7 22.42 19.78 11.44
N LEU A 8 23.37 19.64 10.57
CA LEU A 8 23.69 18.42 9.83
C LEU A 8 24.31 17.42 10.81
N LEU A 9 23.59 16.38 11.20
CA LEU A 9 24.17 15.27 11.94
C LEU A 9 24.38 14.09 10.98
N SER A 10 25.59 14.00 10.49
CA SER A 10 26.11 12.89 9.70
C SER A 10 26.42 11.73 10.63
N LEU A 11 25.64 10.67 10.57
CA LEU A 11 25.97 9.40 11.25
C LEU A 11 26.33 8.35 10.19
N LEU A 12 27.62 8.17 10.01
CA LEU A 12 28.21 7.09 9.24
C LEU A 12 28.03 5.78 10.01
N PHE A 13 27.11 4.94 9.59
CA PHE A 13 27.08 3.54 10.01
C PHE A 13 27.68 2.66 8.91
N VAL A 14 28.93 2.26 9.11
CA VAL A 14 29.56 1.19 8.35
C VAL A 14 29.16 -0.13 9.02
N SER A 15 28.23 -0.86 8.43
CA SER A 15 27.94 -2.22 8.81
C SER A 15 28.44 -3.17 7.74
N SER A 16 29.44 -3.92 8.08
CA SER A 16 29.91 -5.06 7.32
C SER A 16 28.86 -6.15 7.31
N ILE A 17 28.30 -6.46 6.15
CA ILE A 17 27.39 -7.58 6.00
C ILE A 17 28.17 -8.76 5.42
N ALA A 18 28.30 -9.80 6.22
CA ALA A 18 28.77 -11.10 5.78
C ALA A 18 27.72 -11.71 4.84
N ILE A 19 28.13 -12.03 3.64
CA ILE A 19 27.32 -12.74 2.66
C ILE A 19 27.35 -14.22 3.03
N ALA A 20 26.22 -14.72 3.53
CA ALA A 20 25.98 -16.15 3.56
C ALA A 20 25.19 -16.52 2.31
N ALA A 21 25.83 -17.13 1.35
CA ALA A 21 25.18 -17.74 0.21
C ALA A 21 24.42 -18.98 0.70
N GLN A 22 23.10 -18.90 0.70
CA GLN A 22 22.27 -20.08 0.81
C GLN A 22 21.67 -20.43 -0.54
N THR A 23 22.22 -21.45 -1.14
CA THR A 23 21.64 -22.20 -2.22
C THR A 23 20.43 -22.95 -1.66
N GLY A 24 19.25 -22.44 -1.89
CA GLY A 24 17.99 -23.04 -1.44
C GLY A 24 17.10 -23.35 -2.63
N ASN A 25 17.23 -24.55 -3.08
CA ASN A 25 16.35 -25.42 -3.82
C ASN A 25 14.94 -24.89 -4.06
N SER A 26 14.64 -24.60 -5.32
CA SER A 26 13.30 -24.32 -5.81
C SER A 26 12.48 -25.61 -5.88
N SER A 27 11.65 -25.87 -4.92
CA SER A 27 10.54 -26.79 -5.10
C SER A 27 9.29 -26.01 -5.48
N SER A 28 9.05 -26.03 -6.76
CA SER A 28 7.78 -25.67 -7.38
C SER A 28 6.69 -26.60 -6.86
N THR A 29 6.00 -26.22 -5.81
CA THR A 29 4.75 -26.87 -5.45
C THR A 29 3.61 -26.12 -6.10
N LYS A 30 3.22 -26.56 -7.28
CA LYS A 30 1.93 -26.25 -7.85
C LYS A 30 0.86 -26.89 -6.95
N ASN A 31 0.35 -26.12 -6.02
CA ASN A 31 -0.85 -26.51 -5.31
C ASN A 31 -2.02 -25.78 -5.95
N SER A 32 -2.48 -26.33 -7.06
CA SER A 32 -3.80 -26.03 -7.59
C SER A 32 -4.84 -26.83 -6.78
N SER A 33 -5.16 -26.36 -5.60
CA SER A 33 -6.38 -26.80 -4.95
C SER A 33 -7.49 -25.84 -5.34
N SER A 34 -8.11 -26.15 -6.46
CA SER A 34 -9.42 -25.64 -6.79
C SER A 34 -10.43 -26.25 -5.82
N THR A 35 -10.52 -25.73 -4.65
CA THR A 35 -11.66 -25.98 -3.80
C THR A 35 -12.74 -25.01 -4.24
N ALA A 36 -13.66 -25.50 -5.06
CA ALA A 36 -14.93 -24.86 -5.31
C ALA A 36 -15.70 -24.76 -4.00
N LYS A 37 -15.39 -23.77 -3.18
CA LYS A 37 -16.20 -23.41 -2.04
C LYS A 37 -17.40 -22.65 -2.55
N THR A 38 -18.56 -23.27 -2.39
CA THR A 38 -19.89 -22.70 -2.38
C THR A 38 -19.84 -21.18 -2.24
N ALA A 39 -20.25 -20.50 -3.30
CA ALA A 39 -20.34 -19.04 -3.33
C ALA A 39 -21.40 -18.60 -2.31
N LYS A 40 -20.99 -18.42 -1.08
CA LYS A 40 -21.77 -17.67 -0.10
C LYS A 40 -21.96 -16.29 -0.69
N LYS A 41 -23.20 -15.90 -0.94
CA LYS A 41 -23.58 -14.62 -1.54
C LYS A 41 -22.93 -13.50 -0.74
N ARG A 42 -21.78 -13.03 -1.22
CA ARG A 42 -21.07 -11.93 -0.58
C ARG A 42 -21.84 -10.66 -0.89
N GLY A 43 -22.07 -9.86 0.13
CA GLY A 43 -22.64 -8.53 -0.06
C GLY A 43 -21.79 -7.66 -0.98
N PRO A 44 -22.27 -6.48 -1.36
CA PRO A 44 -21.56 -5.58 -2.27
C PRO A 44 -20.16 -5.30 -1.75
N ILE A 45 -19.15 -5.57 -2.58
CA ILE A 45 -17.75 -5.36 -2.24
C ILE A 45 -17.40 -3.89 -2.49
N PHE A 46 -16.92 -3.21 -1.47
CA PHE A 46 -16.38 -1.86 -1.63
C PHE A 46 -15.18 -1.87 -2.60
N ARG A 47 -15.26 -1.03 -3.61
CA ARG A 47 -14.17 -0.85 -4.59
C ARG A 47 -13.95 0.62 -4.85
N ALA A 48 -12.69 1.04 -4.76
CA ALA A 48 -12.29 2.35 -5.23
C ALA A 48 -12.35 2.41 -6.76
N ASN A 49 -12.78 3.53 -7.29
CA ASN A 49 -12.75 3.77 -8.73
C ASN A 49 -11.34 4.17 -9.20
N LYS A 50 -11.15 4.25 -10.52
CA LYS A 50 -9.85 4.57 -11.12
C LYS A 50 -9.31 5.93 -10.67
N ASP A 51 -10.17 6.93 -10.57
CA ASP A 51 -9.76 8.29 -10.20
C ASP A 51 -9.36 8.36 -8.72
N GLN A 52 -10.08 7.64 -7.85
CA GLN A 52 -9.71 7.50 -6.45
C GLN A 52 -8.36 6.78 -6.27
N VAL A 53 -8.10 5.76 -7.09
CA VAL A 53 -6.80 5.07 -7.09
C VAL A 53 -5.67 6.01 -7.53
N LYS A 54 -5.87 6.82 -8.57
CA LYS A 54 -4.90 7.83 -8.99
C LYS A 54 -4.62 8.86 -7.90
N GLN A 55 -5.65 9.37 -7.26
CA GLN A 55 -5.49 10.30 -6.14
C GLN A 55 -4.72 9.66 -4.98
N ALA A 56 -5.02 8.41 -4.65
CA ALA A 56 -4.30 7.66 -3.65
C ALA A 56 -2.83 7.46 -4.02
N GLN A 57 -2.52 7.09 -5.26
CA GLN A 57 -1.15 6.94 -5.75
C GLN A 57 -0.37 8.25 -5.63
N LYS A 58 -1.01 9.39 -5.95
CA LYS A 58 -0.40 10.71 -5.77
C LYS A 58 -0.08 10.97 -4.29
N ILE A 59 -1.03 10.76 -3.40
CA ILE A 59 -0.84 10.96 -1.95
C ILE A 59 0.26 10.04 -1.41
N LEU A 60 0.28 8.77 -1.82
CA LEU A 60 1.33 7.83 -1.44
C LEU A 60 2.71 8.26 -1.94
N SER A 61 2.78 8.83 -3.13
CA SER A 61 4.01 9.39 -3.68
C SER A 61 4.47 10.62 -2.90
N ASP A 62 3.56 11.52 -2.56
CA ASP A 62 3.85 12.72 -1.76
C ASP A 62 4.37 12.36 -0.35
N HIS A 63 3.90 11.24 0.21
CA HIS A 63 4.39 10.69 1.47
C HIS A 63 5.64 9.79 1.34
N GLY A 64 6.14 9.57 0.14
CA GLY A 64 7.31 8.72 -0.11
C GLY A 64 7.06 7.21 0.04
N PHE A 65 5.81 6.77 0.08
CA PHE A 65 5.45 5.35 0.19
C PHE A 65 5.26 4.66 -1.16
N TYR A 66 5.19 5.42 -2.22
CA TYR A 66 5.01 4.93 -3.58
C TYR A 66 5.94 5.67 -4.55
N VAL A 67 6.59 4.91 -5.41
CA VAL A 67 7.42 5.44 -6.49
C VAL A 67 6.91 4.83 -7.80
N GLY A 68 6.22 5.62 -8.60
CA GLY A 68 5.66 5.16 -9.86
C GLY A 68 4.65 6.13 -10.44
N GLU A 69 4.07 5.73 -11.56
CA GLU A 69 3.06 6.53 -12.24
C GLU A 69 1.67 6.36 -11.63
N GLN A 70 0.86 7.40 -11.73
CA GLN A 70 -0.53 7.39 -11.29
C GLN A 70 -1.42 6.67 -12.33
N THR A 71 -1.29 5.37 -12.40
CA THR A 71 -1.98 4.53 -13.40
C THR A 71 -3.47 4.34 -13.11
N GLY A 72 -3.88 4.53 -11.87
CA GLY A 72 -5.23 4.22 -11.41
C GLY A 72 -5.50 2.73 -11.23
N LYS A 73 -4.45 1.91 -11.16
CA LYS A 73 -4.52 0.48 -10.90
C LYS A 73 -3.94 0.17 -9.53
N LEU A 74 -4.55 -0.76 -8.82
CA LEU A 74 -4.03 -1.31 -7.56
C LEU A 74 -3.03 -2.44 -7.86
N ASP A 75 -1.89 -2.07 -8.41
CA ASP A 75 -0.77 -2.98 -8.64
C ASP A 75 -0.05 -3.34 -7.32
N PRO A 76 0.89 -4.30 -7.33
CA PRO A 76 1.63 -4.71 -6.14
C PRO A 76 2.37 -3.57 -5.46
N ASP A 77 2.94 -2.63 -6.20
CA ASP A 77 3.68 -1.48 -5.69
C ASP A 77 2.75 -0.50 -4.98
N THR A 78 1.60 -0.20 -5.59
CA THR A 78 0.55 0.61 -4.96
C THR A 78 0.03 -0.04 -3.68
N ARG A 79 -0.17 -1.36 -3.68
CA ARG A 79 -0.60 -2.10 -2.48
C ARG A 79 0.45 -2.08 -1.38
N GLY A 80 1.73 -2.18 -1.74
CA GLY A 80 2.84 -2.03 -0.82
C GLY A 80 2.87 -0.65 -0.16
N GLY A 81 2.72 0.40 -0.97
CA GLY A 81 2.61 1.78 -0.50
C GLY A 81 1.40 1.99 0.42
N LEU A 82 0.24 1.43 0.05
CA LEU A 82 -0.97 1.49 0.87
C LEU A 82 -0.78 0.84 2.24
N LYS A 83 -0.13 -0.31 2.31
CA LYS A 83 0.15 -0.97 3.60
C LYS A 83 1.02 -0.09 4.50
N LYS A 84 2.05 0.55 3.94
CA LYS A 84 2.91 1.48 4.68
C LYS A 84 2.12 2.68 5.19
N TYR A 85 1.32 3.29 4.34
CA TYR A 85 0.44 4.41 4.70
C TYR A 85 -0.55 4.01 5.80
N GLN A 86 -1.25 2.89 5.61
CA GLN A 86 -2.23 2.39 6.59
C GLN A 86 -1.58 2.12 7.95
N THR A 87 -0.37 1.57 7.97
CA THR A 87 0.39 1.38 9.21
C THR A 87 0.77 2.71 9.85
N ALA A 88 1.23 3.68 9.07
CA ALA A 88 1.58 5.02 9.57
C ALA A 88 0.39 5.77 10.17
N GLU A 89 -0.81 5.56 9.59
CA GLU A 89 -2.07 6.15 10.07
C GLU A 89 -2.79 5.30 11.13
N SER A 90 -2.15 4.29 11.67
CA SER A 90 -2.72 3.34 12.65
C SER A 90 -3.97 2.62 12.14
N LEU A 91 -4.05 2.43 10.83
CA LEU A 91 -5.11 1.67 10.18
C LEU A 91 -4.68 0.21 9.96
N LYS A 92 -5.65 -0.66 9.76
CA LYS A 92 -5.35 -2.04 9.38
C LYS A 92 -4.67 -2.09 8.01
N ALA A 93 -3.46 -2.62 7.95
CA ALA A 93 -2.65 -2.71 6.73
C ALA A 93 -3.17 -3.79 5.77
N THR A 94 -4.25 -3.49 5.08
CA THR A 94 -4.87 -4.39 4.10
C THR A 94 -4.26 -4.32 2.70
N GLY A 95 -3.60 -3.21 2.38
CA GLY A 95 -3.11 -2.91 1.03
C GLY A 95 -4.22 -2.68 0.02
N THR A 96 -5.41 -2.33 0.48
CA THR A 96 -6.56 -2.00 -0.37
C THR A 96 -7.13 -0.62 0.00
N LEU A 97 -7.72 0.04 -0.97
CA LEU A 97 -8.45 1.29 -0.74
C LEU A 97 -9.86 0.95 -0.26
N ASN A 98 -10.01 0.82 1.04
CA ASN A 98 -11.31 0.72 1.69
C ASN A 98 -11.84 2.11 2.07
N LYS A 99 -13.09 2.16 2.54
CA LYS A 99 -13.76 3.41 2.92
C LYS A 99 -12.92 4.24 3.90
N ILE A 100 -12.44 3.61 4.97
CA ILE A 100 -11.66 4.27 6.02
C ILE A 100 -10.36 4.86 5.47
N THR A 101 -9.67 4.13 4.59
CA THR A 101 -8.43 4.60 3.97
C THR A 101 -8.68 5.79 3.05
N LEU A 102 -9.75 5.76 2.25
CA LEU A 102 -10.14 6.89 1.39
C LEU A 102 -10.48 8.14 2.22
N GLU A 103 -11.25 7.98 3.30
CA GLU A 103 -11.60 9.07 4.21
C GLU A 103 -10.36 9.67 4.87
N LYS A 104 -9.41 8.83 5.32
CA LYS A 104 -8.13 9.29 5.89
C LYS A 104 -7.28 10.05 4.88
N MET A 105 -7.29 9.64 3.63
CA MET A 105 -6.59 10.32 2.53
C MET A 105 -7.31 11.60 2.06
N GLY A 106 -8.51 11.87 2.56
CA GLY A 106 -9.32 13.00 2.12
C GLY A 106 -9.89 12.83 0.69
N ILE A 107 -9.99 11.60 0.22
CA ILE A 107 -10.52 11.29 -1.10
C ILE A 107 -12.04 11.16 -1.04
N THR A 108 -12.75 11.87 -1.91
CA THR A 108 -14.19 11.88 -1.92
C THR A 108 -14.79 10.51 -2.26
N LEU A 109 -15.72 10.06 -1.43
CA LEU A 109 -16.47 8.83 -1.65
C LEU A 109 -17.62 9.08 -2.63
N THR A 110 -17.91 8.11 -3.48
CA THR A 110 -19.13 8.13 -4.31
C THR A 110 -20.36 7.82 -3.44
N ASP A 111 -21.54 8.19 -3.92
CA ASP A 111 -22.79 7.95 -3.15
C ASP A 111 -23.02 6.46 -2.85
N LYS A 112 -22.67 5.59 -3.80
CA LYS A 112 -22.69 4.12 -3.57
C LYS A 112 -21.73 3.69 -2.48
N GLN A 113 -20.57 4.31 -2.37
CA GLN A 113 -19.55 3.98 -1.38
C GLN A 113 -19.91 4.49 0.02
N LYS A 114 -20.66 5.57 0.11
CA LYS A 114 -21.10 6.14 1.39
C LYS A 114 -22.10 5.24 2.13
N VAL A 115 -22.92 4.52 1.37
CA VAL A 115 -23.97 3.63 1.91
C VAL A 115 -23.50 2.18 2.12
N MET A 116 -22.26 1.87 1.79
CA MET A 116 -21.58 0.61 2.05
C MET A 116 -20.84 0.67 3.38
#